data_42469c42ab2db2792415a0fc9050bdd5
#
_entry.id   42469c42ab2db2792415a0fc9050bdd5
#
_cell.length_a   1.000
_cell.length_b   1.000
_cell.length_c   1.000
_cell.angle_alpha   90.00
_cell.angle_beta   90.00
_cell.angle_gamma   90.00
#
_symmetry.space_group_name_H-M   'P 1'
#
loop_
_entity.id
_entity.type
_entity.pdbx_description
1 polymer ?
#
loop_
_entity_poly.entity_id
_entity_poly.type
_entity_poly.pdbx_seq_one_letter_code
_entity_poly.pdbx_strand_id
1 'polypeptide(L)'
;GMGSSIVLDPLDVCRLSQGLQQPVNRLLAGPLELHVVDGIILPNLKMTGTEEACSFLDSDGRCSIHAFRPGICRMFPLGRFYEDHAFKYFLQIHECPKIDRTKVKIKKWLKRLRIFQHMIL
;
A
#
# COMPACT_ATOMS: atom_id res chain seq x y z
N GLY A 1 -8.02 -7.96 0.70
CA GLY A 1 -7.66 -6.60 1.05
C GLY A 1 -6.91 -6.52 2.35
N MET A 2 -6.17 -5.45 2.51
CA MET A 2 -5.34 -5.20 3.69
C MET A 2 -6.05 -4.27 4.69
N GLY A 3 -7.34 -4.00 4.50
CA GLY A 3 -8.13 -3.12 5.35
C GLY A 3 -7.66 -1.68 5.30
N SER A 4 -7.99 -0.91 6.33
CA SER A 4 -7.66 0.52 6.44
C SER A 4 -6.15 0.79 6.64
N SER A 5 -5.32 -0.24 6.63
CA SER A 5 -3.89 -0.13 6.86
C SER A 5 -3.08 0.33 5.63
N ILE A 6 -3.72 0.53 4.49
CA ILE A 6 -3.01 0.96 3.28
C ILE A 6 -2.85 2.48 3.29
N VAL A 7 -1.80 2.93 3.96
CA VAL A 7 -1.42 4.34 4.06
C VAL A 7 -0.51 4.70 2.88
N LEU A 8 -0.74 5.87 2.30
CA LEU A 8 -0.02 6.33 1.11
C LEU A 8 1.00 7.40 1.47
N ASP A 9 2.18 7.33 0.86
CA ASP A 9 3.16 8.42 0.92
C ASP A 9 2.92 9.41 -0.25
N PRO A 10 3.60 10.58 -0.25
CA PRO A 10 3.41 11.56 -1.32
C PRO A 10 3.73 11.01 -2.72
N LEU A 11 4.71 10.13 -2.85
CA LEU A 11 5.04 9.53 -4.13
C LEU A 11 3.93 8.59 -4.61
N ASP A 12 3.35 7.83 -3.70
CA ASP A 12 2.21 6.95 -4.01
C ASP A 12 1.04 7.76 -4.57
N VAL A 13 0.70 8.87 -3.92
CA VAL A 13 -0.39 9.76 -4.37
C VAL A 13 -0.07 10.33 -5.75
N CYS A 14 1.16 10.77 -5.98
CA CYS A 14 1.59 11.30 -7.25
C CYS A 14 1.48 10.25 -8.36
N ARG A 15 1.91 9.03 -8.10
CA ARG A 15 1.85 7.93 -9.07
C ARG A 15 0.43 7.52 -9.39
N LEU A 16 -0.45 7.51 -8.39
CA LEU A 16 -1.88 7.26 -8.60
C LEU A 16 -2.50 8.35 -9.47
N SER A 17 -2.20 9.60 -9.16
CA SER A 17 -2.71 10.75 -9.93
C SER A 17 -2.29 10.65 -11.41
N GLN A 18 -1.04 10.32 -11.67
CA GLN A 18 -0.53 10.15 -13.02
C GLN A 18 -1.12 8.91 -13.71
N GLY A 19 -1.16 7.79 -13.02
CA GLY A 19 -1.65 6.52 -13.58
C GLY A 19 -3.13 6.55 -13.90
N LEU A 20 -3.93 7.18 -13.05
CA LEU A 20 -5.38 7.33 -13.24
C LEU A 20 -5.73 8.55 -14.08
N GLN A 21 -4.77 9.43 -14.37
CA GLN A 21 -4.99 10.70 -15.09
C GLN A 21 -6.07 11.56 -14.41
N GLN A 22 -5.99 11.65 -13.08
CA GLN A 22 -6.92 12.43 -12.26
C GLN A 22 -6.15 13.29 -11.27
N PRO A 23 -6.61 14.52 -11.01
CA PRO A 23 -5.99 15.37 -9.99
C PRO A 23 -6.23 14.80 -8.59
N VAL A 24 -5.35 15.14 -7.65
CA VAL A 24 -5.39 14.62 -6.28
C VAL A 24 -6.71 14.92 -5.57
N ASN A 25 -7.29 16.11 -5.81
CA ASN A 25 -8.59 16.46 -5.20
C ASN A 25 -9.72 15.52 -5.63
N ARG A 26 -9.69 14.99 -6.86
CA ARG A 26 -10.66 13.98 -7.30
C ARG A 26 -10.41 12.63 -6.66
N LEU A 27 -9.14 12.27 -6.46
CA LEU A 27 -8.79 11.03 -5.76
C LEU A 27 -9.30 11.05 -4.33
N LEU A 28 -9.15 12.19 -3.64
CA LEU A 28 -9.64 12.35 -2.26
C LEU A 28 -11.17 12.38 -2.16
N ALA A 29 -11.85 12.71 -3.24
CA ALA A 29 -13.31 12.65 -3.31
C ALA A 29 -13.83 11.25 -3.65
N GLY A 30 -12.98 10.33 -4.04
CA GLY A 30 -13.34 8.99 -4.51
C GLY A 30 -12.55 7.87 -3.81
N PRO A 31 -11.52 7.32 -4.48
CA PRO A 31 -10.84 6.11 -3.99
C PRO A 31 -9.90 6.32 -2.79
N LEU A 32 -9.60 7.56 -2.42
CA LEU A 32 -8.77 7.87 -1.27
C LEU A 32 -9.59 8.55 -0.18
N GLU A 33 -9.14 8.40 1.07
CA GLU A 33 -9.71 9.10 2.20
C GLU A 33 -8.60 9.54 3.16
N LEU A 34 -8.89 10.53 3.99
CA LEU A 34 -7.93 11.05 4.96
C LEU A 34 -8.24 10.50 6.34
N HIS A 35 -7.21 9.98 6.99
CA HIS A 35 -7.30 9.50 8.38
C HIS A 35 -6.31 10.24 9.24
N VAL A 36 -6.67 10.46 10.51
CA VAL A 36 -5.77 11.04 11.51
C VAL A 36 -5.12 9.89 12.28
N VAL A 37 -3.79 9.83 12.23
CA VAL A 37 -3.01 8.83 12.95
C VAL A 37 -1.95 9.56 13.77
N ASP A 38 -1.99 9.43 15.09
CA ASP A 38 -1.04 10.08 16.01
C ASP A 38 -0.92 11.59 15.75
N GLY A 39 -2.06 12.26 15.50
CA GLY A 39 -2.10 13.69 15.25
C GLY A 39 -1.69 14.12 13.84
N ILE A 40 -1.37 13.17 12.97
CA ILE A 40 -0.97 13.44 11.59
C ILE A 40 -2.09 12.99 10.64
N ILE A 41 -2.42 13.84 9.67
CA ILE A 41 -3.42 13.51 8.64
C ILE A 41 -2.70 12.79 7.49
N LEU A 42 -3.11 11.55 7.22
CA LEU A 42 -2.51 10.73 6.17
C LEU A 42 -3.57 10.22 5.19
N PRO A 43 -3.27 10.20 3.89
CA PRO A 43 -4.16 9.58 2.92
C PRO A 43 -4.08 8.06 2.98
N ASN A 44 -5.23 7.41 2.82
CA ASN A 44 -5.37 5.96 2.79
C ASN A 44 -6.19 5.54 1.58
N LEU A 45 -5.99 4.32 1.11
CA LEU A 45 -6.92 3.74 0.15
C LEU A 45 -8.26 3.48 0.83
N LYS A 46 -9.34 3.88 0.16
CA LYS A 46 -10.69 3.69 0.66
C LYS A 46 -11.09 2.22 0.53
N MET A 47 -11.58 1.64 1.62
CA MET A 47 -12.13 0.29 1.62
C MET A 47 -13.64 0.36 1.40
N THR A 48 -14.18 -0.67 0.76
CA THR A 48 -15.60 -0.74 0.42
C THR A 48 -16.22 -2.05 0.92
N GLY A 49 -17.51 -2.00 1.23
CA GLY A 49 -18.26 -3.16 1.66
C GLY A 49 -17.98 -3.58 3.09
N THR A 50 -18.71 -4.60 3.55
CA THR A 50 -18.59 -5.16 4.89
C THR A 50 -17.27 -5.93 5.09
N GLU A 51 -16.68 -6.39 3.99
CA GLU A 51 -15.39 -7.12 4.01
C GLU A 51 -14.19 -6.19 3.96
N GLU A 52 -14.40 -4.89 3.96
CA GLU A 52 -13.34 -3.88 3.86
C GLU A 52 -12.39 -4.17 2.69
N ALA A 53 -12.96 -4.40 1.51
CA ALA A 53 -12.19 -4.65 0.31
C ALA A 53 -11.67 -3.34 -0.29
N CYS A 54 -10.47 -3.39 -0.88
CA CYS A 54 -9.89 -2.23 -1.56
C CYS A 54 -10.79 -1.79 -2.73
N SER A 55 -11.05 -0.48 -2.85
CA SER A 55 -11.90 0.06 -3.91
C SER A 55 -11.35 -0.14 -5.32
N PHE A 56 -10.06 -0.46 -5.45
CA PHE A 56 -9.43 -0.73 -6.75
C PHE A 56 -9.46 -2.21 -7.17
N LEU A 57 -10.05 -3.09 -6.35
CA LEU A 57 -10.26 -4.47 -6.79
C LEU A 57 -11.36 -4.54 -7.85
N ASP A 58 -11.10 -5.29 -8.91
CA ASP A 58 -12.12 -5.56 -9.93
C ASP A 58 -13.04 -6.73 -9.50
N SER A 59 -13.98 -7.09 -10.37
CA SER A 59 -14.93 -8.17 -10.11
C SER A 59 -14.27 -9.54 -9.93
N ASP A 60 -13.07 -9.73 -10.46
CA ASP A 60 -12.30 -10.98 -10.33
C ASP A 60 -11.38 -10.96 -9.10
N GLY A 61 -11.42 -9.92 -8.29
CA GLY A 61 -10.56 -9.75 -7.12
C GLY A 61 -9.14 -9.35 -7.44
N ARG A 62 -8.88 -8.85 -8.66
CA ARG A 62 -7.56 -8.40 -9.09
C ARG A 62 -7.43 -6.88 -8.90
N CYS A 63 -6.20 -6.43 -8.71
CA CYS A 63 -5.92 -5.01 -8.55
C CYS A 63 -5.97 -4.28 -9.90
N SER A 64 -6.89 -3.34 -10.03
CA SER A 64 -7.06 -2.55 -11.27
C SER A 64 -5.93 -1.53 -11.48
N ILE A 65 -5.15 -1.23 -10.44
CA ILE A 65 -4.02 -0.30 -10.49
C ILE A 65 -2.69 -1.01 -10.29
N HIS A 66 -2.59 -2.29 -10.68
CA HIS A 66 -1.42 -3.13 -10.39
C HIS A 66 -0.11 -2.49 -10.85
N ALA A 67 -0.09 -1.81 -12.00
CA ALA A 67 1.12 -1.20 -12.56
C ALA A 67 1.66 -0.04 -11.72
N PHE A 68 0.80 0.65 -10.95
CA PHE A 68 1.18 1.79 -10.13
C PHE A 68 0.65 1.68 -8.70
N ARG A 69 0.68 0.46 -8.16
CA ARG A 69 0.29 0.17 -6.78
C ARG A 69 1.10 0.99 -5.78
N PRO A 70 0.50 1.37 -4.63
CA PRO A 70 1.24 1.95 -3.52
C PRO A 70 2.41 1.09 -3.07
N GLY A 71 3.43 1.72 -2.49
CA GLY A 71 4.63 1.01 -2.03
C GLY A 71 4.34 -0.12 -1.07
N ILE A 72 3.41 0.08 -0.12
CA ILE A 72 3.03 -0.97 0.83
C ILE A 72 2.40 -2.18 0.13
N CYS A 73 1.63 -1.98 -0.93
CA CYS A 73 1.07 -3.06 -1.72
C CYS A 73 2.15 -3.80 -2.52
N ARG A 74 3.15 -3.06 -3.01
CA ARG A 74 4.28 -3.64 -3.75
C ARG A 74 5.21 -4.44 -2.85
N MET A 75 5.35 -4.04 -1.58
CA MET A 75 6.16 -4.75 -0.60
C MET A 75 5.52 -6.04 -0.11
N PHE A 76 4.20 -6.18 -0.25
CA PHE A 76 3.50 -7.37 0.26
C PHE A 76 4.24 -8.66 -0.12
N PRO A 77 4.45 -9.61 0.77
CA PRO A 77 3.89 -9.69 2.13
C PRO A 77 4.71 -9.00 3.23
N LEU A 78 5.65 -8.14 2.90
CA LEU A 78 6.38 -7.37 3.89
C LEU A 78 5.58 -6.15 4.34
N GLY A 79 5.60 -5.88 5.64
CA GLY A 79 5.13 -4.63 6.21
C GLY A 79 6.27 -3.93 6.93
N ARG A 80 6.10 -2.65 7.26
CA ARG A 80 7.06 -1.89 8.04
C ARG A 80 6.47 -1.56 9.41
N PHE A 81 7.26 -1.76 10.45
CA PHE A 81 6.94 -1.35 11.81
C PHE A 81 7.88 -0.22 12.20
N TYR A 82 7.32 0.94 12.52
CA TYR A 82 8.12 2.14 12.83
C TYR A 82 8.31 2.29 14.33
N GLU A 83 9.56 2.45 14.74
CA GLU A 83 9.96 2.72 16.13
C GLU A 83 10.96 3.85 16.15
N ASP A 84 10.71 4.88 16.96
CA ASP A 84 11.57 6.05 17.11
C ASP A 84 12.06 6.54 15.76
N HIS A 85 13.19 6.68 15.39
CA HIS A 85 13.64 7.18 14.08
C HIS A 85 14.03 6.07 13.11
N ALA A 86 13.56 4.84 13.36
CA ALA A 86 13.90 3.69 12.54
C ALA A 86 12.66 2.86 12.22
N PHE A 87 12.83 1.85 11.40
CA PHE A 87 11.76 0.89 11.12
C PHE A 87 12.34 -0.52 10.97
N LYS A 88 11.46 -1.50 11.17
CA LYS A 88 11.76 -2.92 10.93
C LYS A 88 10.75 -3.50 9.97
N TYR A 89 11.16 -4.51 9.22
CA TYR A 89 10.26 -5.26 8.36
C TYR A 89 9.65 -6.43 9.11
N PHE A 90 8.42 -6.77 8.79
CA PHE A 90 7.77 -7.98 9.29
C PHE A 90 7.01 -8.66 8.15
N LEU A 91 6.76 -9.97 8.30
CA LEU A 91 6.00 -10.73 7.31
C LEU A 91 4.52 -10.79 7.70
N GLN A 92 3.67 -10.46 6.74
CA GLN A 92 2.22 -10.56 6.90
C GLN A 92 1.75 -11.97 6.51
N ILE A 93 2.20 -12.97 7.28
CA ILE A 93 1.97 -14.37 6.95
C ILE A 93 0.50 -14.77 6.95
N HIS A 94 -0.31 -14.13 7.77
CA HIS A 94 -1.75 -14.41 7.85
C HIS A 94 -2.53 -13.79 6.70
N GLU A 95 -1.96 -12.79 6.04
CA GLU A 95 -2.59 -12.11 4.89
C GLU A 95 -2.20 -12.74 3.56
N CYS A 96 -1.18 -13.60 3.54
CA CYS A 96 -0.70 -14.23 2.31
C CYS A 96 -1.14 -15.70 2.26
N PRO A 97 -2.08 -16.08 1.38
CA PRO A 97 -2.59 -17.45 1.31
C PRO A 97 -1.64 -18.45 0.65
N LYS A 98 -0.54 -17.98 0.08
CA LYS A 98 0.38 -18.84 -0.65
C LYS A 98 1.11 -19.80 0.29
N ILE A 99 1.01 -21.11 0.03
CA ILE A 99 1.61 -22.16 0.85
C ILE A 99 3.07 -22.37 0.47
N ASP A 100 3.37 -22.35 -0.80
CA ASP A 100 4.69 -22.63 -1.37
C ASP A 100 5.47 -21.31 -1.53
N ARG A 101 6.28 -20.99 -0.50
CA ARG A 101 7.00 -19.71 -0.47
C ARG A 101 8.50 -19.95 -0.59
N THR A 102 9.15 -19.18 -1.45
CA THR A 102 10.60 -19.16 -1.59
C THR A 102 11.19 -18.13 -0.63
N LYS A 103 12.25 -18.52 0.09
CA LYS A 103 12.98 -17.56 0.94
C LYS A 103 13.78 -16.61 0.09
N VAL A 104 13.57 -15.31 0.31
CA VAL A 104 14.29 -14.24 -0.39
C VAL A 104 14.73 -13.20 0.64
N LYS A 105 15.98 -12.72 0.53
CA LYS A 105 16.45 -11.63 1.39
C LYS A 105 15.63 -10.36 1.15
N ILE A 106 15.29 -9.65 2.22
CA ILE A 106 14.48 -8.41 2.16
C ILE A 106 15.08 -7.41 1.17
N LYS A 107 16.39 -7.18 1.25
CA LYS A 107 17.09 -6.25 0.35
C LYS A 107 16.91 -6.62 -1.12
N LYS A 108 17.00 -7.91 -1.44
CA LYS A 108 16.81 -8.42 -2.80
C LYS A 108 15.37 -8.29 -3.27
N TRP A 109 14.43 -8.55 -2.38
CA TRP A 109 12.99 -8.40 -2.66
C TRP A 109 12.64 -6.95 -3.00
N LEU A 110 13.09 -6.00 -2.18
CA LEU A 110 12.83 -4.58 -2.38
C LEU A 110 13.48 -4.06 -3.66
N LYS A 111 14.69 -4.51 -3.98
CA LYS A 111 15.37 -4.14 -5.23
C LYS A 111 14.60 -4.63 -6.45
N ARG A 112 14.08 -5.86 -6.41
CA ARG A 112 13.26 -6.43 -7.49
C ARG A 112 11.99 -5.61 -7.72
N LEU A 113 11.40 -5.08 -6.67
CA LEU A 113 10.20 -4.25 -6.73
C LEU A 113 10.49 -2.78 -6.99
N ARG A 114 11.76 -2.40 -7.11
CA ARG A 114 12.20 -1.01 -7.29
C ARG A 114 11.73 -0.09 -6.16
N ILE A 115 11.77 -0.60 -4.92
CA ILE A 115 11.43 0.18 -3.72
C ILE A 115 12.73 0.59 -3.03
N PHE A 116 12.85 1.87 -2.71
CA PHE A 116 14.02 2.39 -1.99
C PHE A 116 13.77 2.30 -0.49
N GLN A 117 14.73 1.70 0.25
CA GLN A 117 14.56 1.43 1.68
C GLN A 117 14.44 2.72 2.52
N HIS A 118 14.99 3.81 2.06
CA HIS A 118 14.98 5.10 2.77
C HIS A 118 13.79 5.98 2.39
N MET A 119 12.89 5.52 1.52
CA MET A 119 11.65 6.23 1.21
C MET A 119 10.65 5.93 2.30
N ILE A 120 10.59 6.83 3.27
CA ILE A 120 9.74 6.72 4.46
C ILE A 120 8.76 7.89 4.46
N LEU A 121 7.58 7.64 4.98
CA LEU A 121 6.59 8.69 5.25
C LEU A 121 7.09 9.68 6.29
#